data_96ca70242046d3e4d7c7f720df756e2b
#
_entry.id   96ca70242046d3e4d7c7f720df756e2b
#
_cell.length_a   1.000
_cell.length_b   1.000
_cell.length_c   1.000
_cell.angle_alpha   90.00
_cell.angle_beta   90.00
_cell.angle_gamma   90.00
#
_symmetry.space_group_name_H-M   'P 1'
#
loop_
_entity.id
_entity.type
_entity.pdbx_description
1 polymer ?
#
loop_
_entity_poly.entity_id
_entity_poly.type
_entity_poly.pdbx_seq_one_letter_code
_entity_poly.pdbx_strand_id
1 'polypeptide(L)'
;MQDWAFVPGAGSYLYAVAVDTSGATTLNAWSTATKTWTTLGSLGTTVPQGSLTNGNGPRFNALYAGSAQGILYGSEGYSGQIWRFNVLTRSSTFVTSGPSSDLADGARCFTNTGA
;
A
#
# COMPACT_ATOMS: atom_id res chain seq x y z
N MET A 1 7.42 6.67 1.88
CA MET A 1 7.03 5.45 1.15
C MET A 1 8.10 4.39 1.35
N GLN A 2 7.69 3.20 1.67
CA GLN A 2 8.61 2.13 2.07
C GLN A 2 8.72 1.00 1.04
N ASP A 3 7.74 0.90 0.16
CA ASP A 3 7.71 -0.17 -0.84
C ASP A 3 6.90 0.28 -2.04
N TRP A 4 7.01 -0.44 -3.14
CA TRP A 4 6.21 -0.18 -4.33
C TRP A 4 5.85 -1.51 -5.00
N ALA A 5 4.83 -1.46 -5.86
CA ALA A 5 4.40 -2.63 -6.61
C ALA A 5 3.82 -2.24 -7.96
N PHE A 6 4.00 -3.11 -8.93
CA PHE A 6 3.29 -3.02 -10.20
C PHE A 6 1.90 -3.62 -10.01
N VAL A 7 0.87 -2.92 -10.50
CA VAL A 7 -0.53 -3.34 -10.31
C VAL A 7 -1.12 -3.72 -11.67
N PRO A 8 -1.44 -4.97 -11.91
CA PRO A 8 -2.05 -5.39 -13.17
C PRO A 8 -3.34 -4.64 -13.47
N GLY A 9 -3.50 -4.20 -14.72
CA GLY A 9 -4.68 -3.47 -15.15
C GLY A 9 -4.68 -1.99 -14.81
N ALA A 10 -3.62 -1.46 -14.21
CA ALA A 10 -3.54 -0.07 -13.79
C ALA A 10 -2.42 0.72 -14.47
N GLY A 11 -2.02 0.30 -15.68
CA GLY A 11 -1.02 1.02 -16.48
C GLY A 11 0.41 0.67 -16.12
N SER A 12 1.35 1.39 -16.74
CA SER A 12 2.80 1.13 -16.62
C SER A 12 3.40 1.96 -15.50
N TYR A 13 2.91 1.77 -14.27
CA TYR A 13 3.35 2.52 -13.10
C TYR A 13 3.75 1.58 -11.99
N LEU A 14 4.71 2.03 -11.17
CA LEU A 14 4.94 1.45 -9.84
C LEU A 14 4.14 2.26 -8.84
N TYR A 15 3.29 1.60 -8.09
CA TYR A 15 2.44 2.26 -7.11
C TYR A 15 3.04 2.16 -5.71
N ALA A 16 2.89 3.22 -4.94
CA ALA A 16 3.29 3.27 -3.55
C ALA A 16 2.19 3.95 -2.72
N VAL A 17 2.08 3.55 -1.47
CA VAL A 17 1.08 4.08 -0.55
C VAL A 17 1.81 4.76 0.60
N ALA A 18 1.45 6.00 0.86
CA ALA A 18 1.94 6.77 2.00
C ALA A 18 0.82 6.97 3.00
N VAL A 19 1.15 6.93 4.28
CA VAL A 19 0.20 7.18 5.36
C VAL A 19 0.85 8.12 6.36
N ASP A 20 0.12 9.12 6.81
CA ASP A 20 0.63 10.09 7.78
C ASP A 20 0.22 9.74 9.21
N THR A 21 0.59 10.60 10.15
CA THR A 21 0.35 10.37 11.57
C THR A 21 -1.12 10.40 11.95
N SER A 22 -1.98 10.94 11.12
CA SER A 22 -3.44 10.93 11.34
C SER A 22 -4.13 9.72 10.72
N GLY A 23 -3.39 8.90 9.96
CA GLY A 23 -3.94 7.78 9.21
C GLY A 23 -4.40 8.17 7.81
N ALA A 24 -4.22 9.42 7.40
CA ALA A 24 -4.55 9.85 6.04
C ALA A 24 -3.61 9.19 5.06
N THR A 25 -4.18 8.51 4.09
CA THR A 25 -3.47 7.59 3.20
C THR A 25 -3.55 8.11 1.78
N THR A 26 -2.42 8.09 1.09
CA THR A 26 -2.26 8.69 -0.24
C THR A 26 -1.66 7.69 -1.21
N LEU A 27 -2.20 7.67 -2.42
CA LEU A 27 -1.68 6.85 -3.52
C LEU A 27 -0.71 7.68 -4.35
N ASN A 28 0.46 7.10 -4.61
CA ASN A 28 1.50 7.69 -5.44
C ASN A 28 1.89 6.73 -6.55
N ALA A 29 2.32 7.27 -7.66
CA ALA A 29 2.72 6.47 -8.80
C ALA A 29 4.05 6.96 -9.38
N TRP A 30 4.93 6.03 -9.70
CA TRP A 30 6.15 6.27 -10.47
C TRP A 30 5.88 5.89 -11.92
N SER A 31 6.00 6.86 -12.81
CA SER A 31 5.89 6.59 -14.24
C SER A 31 7.21 6.06 -14.78
N THR A 32 7.17 4.88 -15.38
CA THR A 32 8.35 4.30 -16.02
C THR A 32 8.73 5.04 -17.30
N ALA A 33 7.78 5.74 -17.92
CA ALA A 33 8.01 6.50 -19.14
C ALA A 33 8.69 7.84 -18.86
N THR A 34 8.18 8.60 -17.89
CA THR A 34 8.70 9.94 -17.56
C THR A 34 9.70 9.93 -16.42
N LYS A 35 9.79 8.82 -15.68
CA LYS A 35 10.67 8.65 -14.52
C LYS A 35 10.43 9.70 -13.44
N THR A 36 9.15 9.94 -13.16
CA THR A 36 8.72 10.92 -12.15
C THR A 36 7.67 10.33 -11.23
N TRP A 37 7.65 10.79 -9.97
CA TRP A 37 6.60 10.49 -9.01
C TRP A 37 5.46 11.48 -9.15
N THR A 38 4.24 10.99 -9.01
CA THR A 38 3.03 11.81 -8.97
C THR A 38 2.13 11.33 -7.84
N THR A 39 1.63 12.26 -7.04
CA THR A 39 0.59 11.98 -6.07
C THR A 39 -0.74 11.93 -6.80
N LEU A 40 -1.40 10.77 -6.77
CA LEU A 40 -2.66 10.58 -7.50
C LEU A 40 -3.87 11.02 -6.69
N GLY A 41 -3.82 10.89 -5.37
CA GLY A 41 -4.90 11.33 -4.52
C GLY A 41 -5.06 10.49 -3.26
N SER A 42 -6.14 10.77 -2.54
CA SER A 42 -6.43 10.13 -1.26
C SER A 42 -6.97 8.73 -1.44
N LEU A 43 -6.53 7.83 -0.56
CA LEU A 43 -7.12 6.50 -0.37
C LEU A 43 -7.99 6.45 0.89
N GLY A 44 -8.29 7.59 1.49
CA GLY A 44 -9.04 7.66 2.73
C GLY A 44 -8.15 7.55 3.96
N THR A 45 -8.75 7.18 5.08
CA THR A 45 -8.05 6.99 6.34
C THR A 45 -7.93 5.50 6.61
N THR A 46 -6.72 5.05 6.95
CA THR A 46 -6.48 3.64 7.21
C THR A 46 -6.10 3.39 8.66
N VAL A 47 -4.85 3.12 8.96
CA VAL A 47 -4.42 2.63 10.26
C VAL A 47 -4.71 3.61 11.40
N PRO A 48 -5.05 3.12 12.61
CA PRO A 48 -5.32 4.00 13.73
C PRO A 48 -4.06 4.70 14.23
N GLN A 49 -4.27 5.88 14.82
CA GLN A 49 -3.18 6.69 15.37
C GLN A 49 -2.33 5.95 16.41
N GLY A 50 -2.92 5.00 17.12
CA GLY A 50 -2.18 4.21 18.11
C GLY A 50 -1.05 3.38 17.56
N SER A 51 -0.95 3.22 16.25
CA SER A 51 0.17 2.50 15.62
C SER A 51 1.46 3.31 15.60
N LEU A 52 1.50 4.49 16.22
CA LEU A 52 2.62 5.44 16.15
C LEU A 52 3.50 5.46 17.39
N THR A 53 3.44 4.46 18.23
CA THR A 53 3.98 4.56 19.59
C THR A 53 5.50 4.61 19.68
N ASN A 54 6.23 4.30 18.62
CA ASN A 54 7.70 4.28 18.68
C ASN A 54 8.38 5.41 17.90
N GLY A 55 7.63 6.41 17.47
CA GLY A 55 8.18 7.61 16.84
C GLY A 55 8.48 7.52 15.35
N ASN A 56 8.35 6.35 14.74
CA ASN A 56 8.61 6.20 13.31
C ASN A 56 7.38 6.45 12.43
N GLY A 57 6.21 6.46 13.04
CA GLY A 57 4.96 6.67 12.35
C GLY A 57 4.43 5.44 11.64
N PRO A 58 3.17 5.47 11.17
CA PRO A 58 2.61 4.38 10.40
C PRO A 58 3.23 4.34 9.01
N ARG A 59 3.34 3.14 8.44
CA ARG A 59 3.83 2.97 7.08
C ARG A 59 3.42 1.62 6.54
N PHE A 60 3.08 1.62 5.26
CA PHE A 60 2.89 0.38 4.52
C PHE A 60 4.25 -0.04 3.98
N ASN A 61 4.96 -0.84 4.74
CA ASN A 61 6.32 -1.26 4.40
C ASN A 61 6.37 -2.59 3.65
N ALA A 62 5.22 -3.15 3.31
CA ALA A 62 5.11 -4.31 2.43
C ALA A 62 3.90 -4.11 1.52
N LEU A 63 4.13 -4.09 0.21
CA LEU A 63 3.09 -3.93 -0.81
C LEU A 63 3.17 -5.09 -1.79
N TYR A 64 2.02 -5.59 -2.23
CA TYR A 64 1.95 -6.63 -3.25
C TYR A 64 0.64 -6.54 -4.04
N ALA A 65 0.72 -6.86 -5.32
CA ALA A 65 -0.45 -6.81 -6.19
C ALA A 65 -1.38 -7.98 -5.91
N GLY A 66 -2.68 -7.72 -5.99
CA GLY A 66 -3.69 -8.74 -5.95
C GLY A 66 -3.85 -9.47 -7.29
N SER A 67 -4.66 -10.52 -7.29
CA SER A 67 -4.96 -11.26 -8.53
C SER A 67 -5.93 -10.50 -9.44
N ALA A 68 -6.79 -9.67 -8.88
CA ALA A 68 -7.73 -8.86 -9.64
C ALA A 68 -7.04 -7.60 -10.15
N GLN A 69 -7.52 -7.06 -11.28
CA GLN A 69 -6.98 -5.83 -11.86
C GLN A 69 -7.21 -4.65 -10.92
N GLY A 70 -6.21 -3.78 -10.82
CA GLY A 70 -6.30 -2.57 -10.03
C GLY A 70 -6.18 -2.76 -8.53
N ILE A 71 -5.84 -3.95 -8.05
CA ILE A 71 -5.83 -4.27 -6.62
C ILE A 71 -4.40 -4.37 -6.10
N LEU A 72 -4.19 -3.70 -4.97
CA LEU A 72 -2.92 -3.65 -4.26
C LEU A 72 -3.19 -3.93 -2.78
N TYR A 73 -2.40 -4.79 -2.18
CA TYR A 73 -2.45 -5.03 -0.74
C TYR A 73 -1.26 -4.40 -0.05
N GLY A 74 -1.50 -3.85 1.14
CA GLY A 74 -0.45 -3.29 1.95
C GLY A 74 -0.52 -3.79 3.38
N SER A 75 0.64 -4.08 3.95
CA SER A 75 0.79 -4.43 5.35
C SER A 75 1.44 -3.27 6.09
N GLU A 76 0.75 -2.74 7.10
CA GLU A 76 1.29 -1.67 7.92
C GLU A 76 2.17 -2.25 9.03
N GLY A 77 3.38 -1.69 9.18
CA GLY A 77 4.43 -2.31 9.98
C GLY A 77 4.13 -2.41 11.47
N TYR A 78 3.53 -1.39 12.08
CA TYR A 78 3.34 -1.37 13.52
C TYR A 78 2.08 -2.04 13.99
N SER A 79 0.97 -1.79 13.30
CA SER A 79 -0.31 -2.40 13.67
C SER A 79 -0.44 -3.83 13.17
N GLY A 80 0.33 -4.19 12.15
CA GLY A 80 0.16 -5.44 11.45
C GLY A 80 -1.11 -5.49 10.61
N GLN A 81 -1.79 -4.38 10.45
CA GLN A 81 -3.02 -4.33 9.66
C GLN A 81 -2.72 -4.52 8.19
N ILE A 82 -3.54 -5.33 7.52
CA ILE A 82 -3.48 -5.55 6.08
C ILE A 82 -4.69 -4.87 5.46
N TRP A 83 -4.42 -4.02 4.48
CA TRP A 83 -5.42 -3.25 3.77
C TRP A 83 -5.39 -3.59 2.29
N ARG A 84 -6.56 -3.57 1.68
CA ARG A 84 -6.76 -3.75 0.24
C ARG A 84 -7.06 -2.39 -0.36
N PHE A 85 -6.30 -2.03 -1.39
CA PHE A 85 -6.47 -0.77 -2.10
C PHE A 85 -6.91 -1.04 -3.52
N ASN A 86 -7.93 -0.30 -3.98
CA ASN A 86 -8.27 -0.26 -5.38
C ASN A 86 -7.69 1.02 -5.96
N VAL A 87 -6.65 0.90 -6.80
CA VAL A 87 -5.95 2.07 -7.33
C VAL A 87 -6.75 2.76 -8.44
N LEU A 88 -7.73 2.09 -9.02
CA LEU A 88 -8.57 2.66 -10.06
C LEU A 88 -9.70 3.50 -9.48
N THR A 89 -10.32 3.04 -8.39
CA THR A 89 -11.39 3.77 -7.70
C THR A 89 -10.89 4.61 -6.54
N ARG A 90 -9.63 4.38 -6.13
CA ARG A 90 -8.99 5.07 -4.99
C ARG A 90 -9.74 4.84 -3.69
N SER A 91 -9.99 3.58 -3.39
CA SER A 91 -10.66 3.15 -2.17
C SER A 91 -9.79 2.21 -1.37
N SER A 92 -10.09 2.12 -0.07
CA SER A 92 -9.36 1.27 0.87
C SER A 92 -10.34 0.40 1.64
N THR A 93 -9.97 -0.86 1.87
CA THR A 93 -10.77 -1.80 2.64
C THR A 93 -9.86 -2.54 3.62
N PHE A 94 -10.23 -2.53 4.90
CA PHE A 94 -9.53 -3.32 5.91
C PHE A 94 -9.76 -4.80 5.65
N VAL A 95 -8.69 -5.60 5.67
CA VAL A 95 -8.78 -7.04 5.42
C VAL A 95 -8.64 -7.81 6.72
N THR A 96 -7.52 -7.66 7.40
CA THR A 96 -7.21 -8.39 8.62
C THR A 96 -6.01 -7.77 9.33
N SER A 97 -5.66 -8.31 10.49
CA SER A 97 -4.44 -7.96 11.20
C SER A 97 -3.48 -9.13 11.22
N GLY A 98 -2.23 -8.87 10.93
CA GLY A 98 -1.15 -9.82 11.06
C GLY A 98 -0.17 -9.39 12.14
N PRO A 99 0.98 -10.07 12.28
CA PRO A 99 2.01 -9.64 13.22
C PRO A 99 2.61 -8.31 12.79
N SER A 100 2.94 -7.47 13.77
CA SER A 100 3.62 -6.22 13.51
C SER A 100 5.08 -6.47 13.13
N SER A 101 5.66 -5.59 12.30
CA SER A 101 7.06 -5.68 11.89
C SER A 101 7.54 -4.31 11.45
N ASP A 102 8.71 -3.89 11.93
CA ASP A 102 9.34 -2.65 11.49
C ASP A 102 9.88 -2.74 10.08
N LEU A 103 10.33 -3.92 9.69
CA LEU A 103 10.97 -4.17 8.42
C LEU A 103 10.27 -5.32 7.74
N ALA A 104 9.42 -4.99 6.79
CA ALA A 104 8.70 -5.97 6.00
C ALA A 104 8.82 -5.61 4.53
N ASP A 105 8.74 -6.61 3.70
CA ASP A 105 8.73 -6.44 2.25
C ASP A 105 7.70 -7.38 1.67
N GLY A 106 7.14 -7.02 0.52
CA GLY A 106 6.09 -7.79 -0.10
C GLY A 106 6.41 -8.13 -1.53
N ALA A 107 6.10 -9.36 -1.91
CA ALA A 107 6.22 -9.82 -3.28
C ALA A 107 5.12 -10.82 -3.59
N ARG A 108 4.80 -10.92 -4.88
CA ARG A 108 3.80 -11.87 -5.36
C ARG A 108 4.31 -12.56 -6.60
N CYS A 109 4.21 -13.88 -6.62
CA CYS A 109 4.50 -14.65 -7.81
C CYS A 109 3.35 -14.53 -8.82
N PHE A 110 3.67 -14.31 -10.09
CA PHE A 110 2.66 -14.16 -11.13
C PHE A 110 1.81 -15.41 -11.35
N THR A 111 2.33 -16.58 -11.01
CA THR A 111 1.58 -17.82 -11.13
C THR A 111 0.69 -18.09 -9.91
N ASN A 112 0.80 -17.28 -8.87
CA ASN A 112 -0.01 -17.40 -7.68
C ASN A 112 -1.36 -16.73 -7.91
N THR A 113 -2.45 -17.47 -7.74
CA THR A 113 -3.81 -16.96 -7.88
C THR A 113 -4.41 -16.47 -6.57
N GLY A 114 -3.67 -16.54 -5.48
CA GLY A 114 -4.08 -16.00 -4.21
C GLY A 114 -4.24 -14.49 -4.23
N ALA A 115 -5.05 -13.97 -3.36
CA ALA A 115 -5.31 -12.55 -3.31
C ALA A 115 -4.17 -11.75 -2.75
#